data_7951e415df3bf9f3beee3d1da6b09daa
#
_entry.id   7951e415df3bf9f3beee3d1da6b09daa
#
_cell.length_a   1.000
_cell.length_b   1.000
_cell.length_c   1.000
_cell.angle_alpha   90.00
_cell.angle_beta   90.00
_cell.angle_gamma   90.00
#
_symmetry.space_group_name_H-M   'P 1'
#
loop_
_entity.id
_entity.type
_entity.pdbx_description
1 polymer ?
#
loop_
_entity_poly.entity_id
_entity_poly.type
_entity_poly.pdbx_seq_one_letter_code
_entity_poly.pdbx_strand_id
1 'polypeptide(L)'
;CVFLLGMFIPDFLTLKIPSLTIHYAPQFVFIFIFIVVYIQCLKHFKWKYMILFLIPFIEVFCNPFFQVYTLNIGQGDCSIIVEPFYKSVVMIDCGQSLYRDNVERIIFPFLENKNIHTIDTLILTHDDFDHSGGYDRLKDMVEIKQVIKNSKDKVNVEYPFYLLLQERMAKDENDSSIISYFTYDHLNYLFMGDASKEIEKQLMDAYDLKADVIKIGHHGSNTSSDAAFLDSLDCRIALISAGYKNKYDHPSTETLKTLDHLHIHTFCTSTNGSIAIYSLHHFAFVVTNDGLFGII
;
A
#
# COMPACT_ATOMS: atom_id res chain seq x y z
N CYS A 1 25.10 -14.52 -24.57
CA CYS A 1 23.84 -15.30 -24.79
C CYS A 1 22.84 -15.21 -23.61
N VAL A 2 23.29 -15.21 -22.37
CA VAL A 2 22.37 -15.17 -21.18
C VAL A 2 21.67 -13.82 -21.06
N PHE A 3 22.30 -12.72 -21.44
CA PHE A 3 21.71 -11.36 -21.39
C PHE A 3 20.62 -11.15 -22.47
N LEU A 4 20.76 -11.77 -23.62
CA LEU A 4 19.77 -11.71 -24.72
C LEU A 4 18.51 -12.53 -24.43
N LEU A 5 18.63 -13.65 -23.70
CA LEU A 5 17.46 -14.42 -23.27
C LEU A 5 16.62 -13.66 -22.23
N GLY A 6 17.26 -12.86 -21.34
CA GLY A 6 16.57 -12.06 -20.35
C GLY A 6 15.71 -10.92 -20.92
N MET A 7 15.99 -10.45 -22.14
CA MET A 7 15.23 -9.41 -22.81
C MET A 7 13.96 -9.93 -23.52
N PHE A 8 13.93 -11.21 -23.88
CA PHE A 8 12.80 -11.84 -24.59
C PHE A 8 11.82 -12.59 -23.67
N ILE A 9 12.23 -12.89 -22.45
CA ILE A 9 11.39 -13.62 -21.48
C ILE A 9 10.18 -12.78 -20.98
N PRO A 10 10.25 -11.44 -20.82
CA PRO A 10 9.10 -10.64 -20.38
C PRO A 10 7.87 -10.78 -21.28
N ASP A 11 8.08 -10.79 -22.58
CA ASP A 11 6.97 -10.83 -23.54
C ASP A 11 6.40 -12.24 -23.76
N PHE A 12 7.17 -13.28 -23.44
CA PHE A 12 6.75 -14.67 -23.60
C PHE A 12 6.01 -15.23 -22.37
N LEU A 13 6.20 -14.61 -21.19
CA LEU A 13 5.57 -15.02 -19.94
C LEU A 13 4.28 -14.24 -19.62
N THR A 14 3.85 -13.32 -20.48
CA THR A 14 2.47 -12.83 -20.49
C THR A 14 1.55 -13.83 -21.18
N LEU A 15 1.55 -15.07 -20.74
CA LEU A 15 0.45 -15.99 -21.02
C LEU A 15 -0.78 -15.45 -20.32
N LYS A 16 -1.61 -14.70 -21.06
CA LYS A 16 -2.99 -14.41 -20.65
C LYS A 16 -3.75 -15.72 -20.65
N ILE A 17 -3.64 -16.45 -19.57
CA ILE A 17 -4.68 -17.41 -19.22
C ILE A 17 -5.85 -16.52 -18.76
N PRO A 18 -7.07 -16.67 -19.33
CA PRO A 18 -8.22 -15.89 -18.86
C PRO A 18 -8.30 -16.06 -17.35
N SER A 19 -8.23 -14.96 -16.59
CA SER A 19 -8.22 -14.86 -15.13
C SER A 19 -6.88 -15.09 -14.39
N LEU A 20 -5.74 -15.27 -15.02
CA LEU A 20 -4.48 -15.41 -14.30
C LEU A 20 -3.40 -14.52 -14.92
N THR A 21 -3.12 -13.40 -14.27
CA THR A 21 -1.98 -12.55 -14.64
C THR A 21 -0.81 -12.88 -13.72
N ILE A 22 0.18 -13.64 -14.22
CA ILE A 22 1.41 -13.93 -13.47
C ILE A 22 2.26 -12.66 -13.49
N HIS A 23 2.28 -11.93 -12.38
CA HIS A 23 3.14 -10.77 -12.22
C HIS A 23 4.43 -11.16 -11.49
N TYR A 24 5.51 -10.79 -12.13
CA TYR A 24 6.89 -10.65 -11.67
C TYR A 24 7.18 -11.08 -10.22
N ALA A 25 7.38 -12.37 -10.00
CA ALA A 25 8.46 -12.70 -9.08
C ALA A 25 9.75 -12.07 -9.68
N PRO A 26 10.64 -11.45 -8.88
CA PRO A 26 11.83 -10.83 -9.42
C PRO A 26 12.47 -11.79 -10.41
N GLN A 27 12.72 -11.35 -11.62
CA GLN A 27 13.25 -12.19 -12.73
C GLN A 27 14.42 -13.06 -12.27
N PHE A 28 15.17 -12.58 -11.29
CA PHE A 28 16.28 -13.28 -10.64
C PHE A 28 15.87 -14.56 -9.89
N VAL A 29 14.68 -14.61 -9.28
CA VAL A 29 14.20 -15.82 -8.59
C VAL A 29 13.86 -16.89 -9.61
N PHE A 30 13.19 -16.53 -10.71
CA PHE A 30 12.93 -17.47 -11.81
C PHE A 30 14.22 -17.95 -12.48
N ILE A 31 15.13 -17.02 -12.78
CA ILE A 31 16.42 -17.36 -13.36
C ILE A 31 17.21 -18.27 -12.41
N PHE A 32 17.23 -17.94 -11.11
CA PHE A 32 17.91 -18.76 -10.11
C PHE A 32 17.30 -20.16 -9.99
N ILE A 33 15.96 -20.25 -9.89
CA ILE A 33 15.23 -21.52 -9.85
C ILE A 33 15.49 -22.32 -11.13
N PHE A 34 15.42 -21.66 -12.30
CA PHE A 34 15.68 -22.30 -13.58
C PHE A 34 17.12 -22.84 -13.67
N ILE A 35 18.12 -22.07 -13.22
CA ILE A 35 19.52 -22.49 -13.17
C ILE A 35 19.69 -23.69 -12.22
N VAL A 36 19.13 -23.63 -11.02
CA VAL A 36 19.22 -24.71 -10.03
C VAL A 36 18.58 -25.98 -10.55
N VAL A 37 17.38 -25.88 -11.15
CA VAL A 37 16.69 -27.04 -11.74
C VAL A 37 17.44 -27.56 -12.95
N TYR A 38 17.94 -26.70 -13.84
CA TYR A 38 18.73 -27.09 -14.98
C TYR A 38 20.01 -27.85 -14.57
N ILE A 39 20.76 -27.33 -13.57
CA ILE A 39 21.96 -27.99 -13.05
C ILE A 39 21.62 -29.35 -12.43
N GLN A 40 20.50 -29.45 -11.72
CA GLN A 40 20.05 -30.70 -11.11
C GLN A 40 19.52 -31.70 -12.12
N CYS A 41 18.86 -31.25 -13.18
CA CYS A 41 18.43 -32.10 -14.30
C CYS A 41 19.60 -32.67 -15.05
N LEU A 42 20.71 -31.93 -15.18
CA LEU A 42 21.93 -32.42 -15.81
C LEU A 42 22.64 -33.51 -14.98
N LYS A 43 22.47 -33.54 -13.65
CA LYS A 43 23.17 -34.50 -12.79
C LYS A 43 22.33 -35.72 -12.42
N HIS A 44 21.12 -35.52 -11.96
CA HIS A 44 20.14 -36.57 -11.62
C HIS A 44 18.75 -35.98 -11.50
N PHE A 45 17.83 -36.40 -12.33
CA PHE A 45 16.43 -35.96 -12.26
C PHE A 45 15.77 -36.45 -10.97
N LYS A 46 15.43 -35.55 -10.04
CA LYS A 46 14.66 -35.86 -8.83
C LYS A 46 13.42 -35.00 -8.80
N TRP A 47 12.26 -35.65 -8.82
CA TRP A 47 10.93 -35.03 -8.77
C TRP A 47 10.76 -33.96 -7.67
N LYS A 48 11.47 -34.10 -6.55
CA LYS A 48 11.45 -33.12 -5.44
C LYS A 48 11.84 -31.70 -5.84
N TYR A 49 12.61 -31.51 -6.91
CA TYR A 49 13.00 -30.18 -7.38
C TYR A 49 11.92 -29.50 -8.23
N MET A 50 10.91 -30.25 -8.70
CA MET A 50 9.74 -29.66 -9.37
C MET A 50 8.92 -28.80 -8.42
N ILE A 51 8.98 -29.03 -7.12
CA ILE A 51 8.33 -28.19 -6.11
C ILE A 51 8.84 -26.73 -6.20
N LEU A 52 10.11 -26.51 -6.57
CA LEU A 52 10.66 -25.16 -6.74
C LEU A 52 9.95 -24.36 -7.85
N PHE A 53 9.36 -25.04 -8.85
CA PHE A 53 8.54 -24.36 -9.87
C PHE A 53 7.19 -23.88 -9.32
N LEU A 54 6.74 -24.40 -8.19
CA LEU A 54 5.48 -23.97 -7.57
C LEU A 54 5.64 -22.71 -6.72
N ILE A 55 6.89 -22.35 -6.31
CA ILE A 55 7.15 -21.18 -5.47
C ILE A 55 6.56 -19.89 -6.06
N PRO A 56 6.75 -19.56 -7.35
CA PRO A 56 6.16 -18.36 -7.94
C PRO A 56 4.63 -18.32 -7.94
N PHE A 57 4.00 -19.50 -7.89
CA PHE A 57 2.55 -19.60 -7.86
C PHE A 57 1.98 -19.50 -6.44
N ILE A 58 2.81 -19.68 -5.42
CA ILE A 58 2.37 -19.60 -4.02
C ILE A 58 1.85 -18.20 -3.71
N GLU A 59 2.54 -17.14 -4.16
CA GLU A 59 2.08 -15.77 -3.96
C GLU A 59 0.74 -15.51 -4.64
N VAL A 60 0.57 -16.02 -5.86
CA VAL A 60 -0.66 -15.80 -6.65
C VAL A 60 -1.85 -16.58 -6.08
N PHE A 61 -1.63 -17.83 -5.63
CA PHE A 61 -2.73 -18.69 -5.18
C PHE A 61 -2.92 -18.72 -3.67
N CYS A 62 -1.87 -18.49 -2.90
CA CYS A 62 -1.91 -18.65 -1.45
C CYS A 62 -1.65 -17.38 -0.68
N ASN A 63 -1.02 -16.34 -1.29
CA ASN A 63 -0.65 -15.09 -0.64
C ASN A 63 -0.47 -15.20 0.89
N PRO A 64 0.64 -15.74 1.41
CA PRO A 64 0.81 -15.95 2.84
C PRO A 64 1.12 -14.66 3.61
N PHE A 65 1.37 -13.56 2.90
CA PHE A 65 1.76 -12.29 3.47
C PHE A 65 0.55 -11.40 3.77
N PHE A 66 0.62 -10.70 4.88
CA PHE A 66 -0.15 -9.46 5.03
C PHE A 66 0.54 -8.37 4.21
N GLN A 67 -0.23 -7.65 3.42
CA GLN A 67 0.31 -6.69 2.45
C GLN A 67 -0.38 -5.34 2.60
N VAL A 68 0.42 -4.29 2.67
CA VAL A 68 -0.07 -2.91 2.67
C VAL A 68 0.56 -2.19 1.49
N TYR A 69 -0.26 -1.75 0.55
CA TYR A 69 0.15 -1.03 -0.63
C TYR A 69 -0.24 0.44 -0.54
N THR A 70 0.67 1.31 -0.95
CA THR A 70 0.38 2.72 -1.24
C THR A 70 0.69 2.95 -2.71
N LEU A 71 -0.35 3.12 -3.53
CA LEU A 71 -0.19 3.19 -4.98
C LEU A 71 0.25 4.59 -5.43
N ASN A 72 1.15 4.64 -6.41
CA ASN A 72 1.48 5.88 -7.08
C ASN A 72 0.39 6.23 -8.11
N ILE A 73 -0.63 6.91 -7.68
CA ILE A 73 -1.71 7.43 -8.53
C ILE A 73 -1.47 8.88 -8.98
N GLY A 74 -0.28 9.42 -8.70
CA GLY A 74 0.05 10.84 -8.83
C GLY A 74 -0.32 11.61 -7.58
N GLN A 75 -0.93 12.81 -7.74
CA GLN A 75 -1.48 13.53 -6.60
C GLN A 75 -2.80 12.87 -6.22
N GLY A 76 -2.88 12.41 -4.96
CA GLY A 76 -4.04 11.71 -4.38
C GLY A 76 -3.66 10.43 -3.67
N ASP A 77 -4.62 9.87 -2.95
CA ASP A 77 -4.44 8.70 -2.09
C ASP A 77 -5.16 7.46 -2.63
N CYS A 78 -4.47 6.34 -2.57
CA CYS A 78 -5.02 5.01 -2.74
C CYS A 78 -4.12 4.01 -2.01
N SER A 79 -4.63 3.43 -0.94
CA SER A 79 -3.93 2.39 -0.20
C SER A 79 -4.77 1.12 -0.15
N ILE A 80 -4.12 -0.04 -0.27
CA ILE A 80 -4.81 -1.34 -0.32
C ILE A 80 -4.15 -2.26 0.69
N ILE A 81 -4.95 -2.81 1.58
CA ILE A 81 -4.56 -3.74 2.63
C ILE A 81 -5.11 -5.11 2.27
N VAL A 82 -4.24 -6.09 2.14
CA VAL A 82 -4.61 -7.46 1.77
C VAL A 82 -4.21 -8.40 2.89
N GLU A 83 -5.21 -9.02 3.50
CA GLU A 83 -4.98 -10.04 4.53
C GLU A 83 -4.44 -11.34 3.92
N PRO A 84 -3.58 -12.09 4.63
CA PRO A 84 -3.07 -13.37 4.15
C PRO A 84 -4.18 -14.28 3.61
N PHE A 85 -3.86 -14.99 2.52
CA PHE A 85 -4.79 -15.87 1.82
C PHE A 85 -6.03 -15.16 1.27
N TYR A 86 -5.94 -13.84 1.05
CA TYR A 86 -7.05 -13.01 0.54
C TYR A 86 -8.32 -13.10 1.39
N LYS A 87 -8.18 -13.27 2.70
CA LYS A 87 -9.33 -13.35 3.61
C LYS A 87 -10.14 -12.07 3.63
N SER A 88 -9.47 -10.93 3.56
CA SER A 88 -10.10 -9.62 3.39
C SER A 88 -9.23 -8.68 2.58
N VAL A 89 -9.87 -7.76 1.87
CA VAL A 89 -9.25 -6.65 1.15
C VAL A 89 -9.91 -5.36 1.61
N VAL A 90 -9.12 -4.49 2.24
CA VAL A 90 -9.55 -3.14 2.63
C VAL A 90 -8.85 -2.14 1.73
N MET A 91 -9.59 -1.24 1.13
CA MET A 91 -9.05 -0.11 0.38
C MET A 91 -9.33 1.19 1.15
N ILE A 92 -8.33 2.05 1.25
CA ILE A 92 -8.46 3.39 1.82
C ILE A 92 -8.20 4.37 0.69
N ASP A 93 -9.22 5.12 0.33
CA ASP A 93 -9.30 6.05 -0.78
C ASP A 93 -9.09 5.42 -2.17
N CYS A 94 -9.58 6.11 -3.17
CA CYS A 94 -9.44 5.80 -4.59
C CYS A 94 -9.38 7.10 -5.40
N GLY A 95 -8.36 7.89 -5.13
CA GLY A 95 -8.20 9.24 -5.66
C GLY A 95 -8.14 9.27 -7.19
N GLN A 96 -8.71 10.33 -7.76
CA GLN A 96 -8.80 10.54 -9.19
C GLN A 96 -7.98 11.75 -9.63
N SER A 97 -7.67 11.84 -10.88
CA SER A 97 -6.97 12.97 -11.50
C SER A 97 -7.85 13.63 -12.55
N LEU A 98 -7.79 14.96 -12.63
CA LEU A 98 -8.49 15.73 -13.67
C LEU A 98 -7.94 15.47 -15.10
N TYR A 99 -6.74 14.90 -15.20
CA TYR A 99 -6.03 14.73 -16.46
C TYR A 99 -6.00 13.29 -16.96
N ARG A 100 -6.29 12.31 -16.10
CA ARG A 100 -6.24 10.89 -16.45
C ARG A 100 -7.15 10.08 -15.52
N ASP A 101 -7.70 9.01 -16.03
CA ASP A 101 -8.46 8.05 -15.22
C ASP A 101 -7.48 7.15 -14.43
N ASN A 102 -7.32 7.45 -13.13
CA ASN A 102 -6.44 6.67 -12.25
C ASN A 102 -7.01 5.28 -11.99
N VAL A 103 -8.34 5.13 -11.95
CA VAL A 103 -8.99 3.83 -11.72
C VAL A 103 -8.67 2.90 -12.89
N GLU A 104 -8.92 3.33 -14.12
CA GLU A 104 -8.72 2.50 -15.30
C GLU A 104 -7.24 2.20 -15.58
N ARG A 105 -6.34 3.15 -15.28
CA ARG A 105 -4.93 3.06 -15.67
C ARG A 105 -4.02 2.47 -14.59
N ILE A 106 -4.41 2.59 -13.33
CA ILE A 106 -3.52 2.22 -12.21
C ILE A 106 -4.22 1.27 -11.25
N ILE A 107 -5.39 1.68 -10.68
CA ILE A 107 -6.02 0.94 -9.59
C ILE A 107 -6.56 -0.40 -10.09
N PHE A 108 -7.39 -0.37 -11.14
CA PHE A 108 -7.98 -1.60 -11.67
C PHE A 108 -6.94 -2.58 -12.22
N PRO A 109 -5.94 -2.18 -13.04
CA PRO A 109 -4.85 -3.07 -13.45
C PRO A 109 -4.05 -3.63 -12.28
N PHE A 110 -3.84 -2.86 -11.21
CA PHE A 110 -3.19 -3.37 -10.00
C PHE A 110 -4.02 -4.47 -9.34
N LEU A 111 -5.33 -4.24 -9.15
CA LEU A 111 -6.25 -5.24 -8.58
C LEU A 111 -6.29 -6.53 -9.41
N GLU A 112 -6.43 -6.40 -10.73
CA GLU A 112 -6.38 -7.53 -11.66
C GLU A 112 -5.07 -8.32 -11.54
N ASN A 113 -3.95 -7.61 -11.48
CA ASN A 113 -2.63 -8.22 -11.34
C ASN A 113 -2.44 -8.99 -10.04
N LYS A 114 -3.12 -8.57 -8.99
CA LYS A 114 -3.12 -9.23 -7.69
C LYS A 114 -4.25 -10.25 -7.55
N ASN A 115 -5.04 -10.50 -8.60
CA ASN A 115 -6.24 -11.35 -8.58
C ASN A 115 -7.26 -10.91 -7.51
N ILE A 116 -7.35 -9.62 -7.27
CA ILE A 116 -8.33 -9.01 -6.36
C ILE A 116 -9.54 -8.60 -7.20
N HIS A 117 -10.62 -9.35 -7.09
CA HIS A 117 -11.86 -9.11 -7.83
C HIS A 117 -12.96 -8.51 -6.95
N THR A 118 -12.73 -8.49 -5.64
CA THR A 118 -13.68 -7.97 -4.65
C THR A 118 -12.92 -7.15 -3.60
N ILE A 119 -13.45 -5.98 -3.27
CA ILE A 119 -13.02 -5.15 -2.15
C ILE A 119 -14.03 -5.35 -1.03
N ASP A 120 -13.60 -5.91 0.10
CA ASP A 120 -14.50 -6.17 1.22
C ASP A 120 -14.96 -4.87 1.89
N THR A 121 -14.05 -3.90 2.05
CA THR A 121 -14.35 -2.58 2.59
C THR A 121 -13.55 -1.50 1.85
N LEU A 122 -14.25 -0.51 1.32
CA LEU A 122 -13.67 0.74 0.83
C LEU A 122 -13.96 1.84 1.85
N ILE A 123 -12.90 2.44 2.39
CA ILE A 123 -12.97 3.60 3.28
C ILE A 123 -12.68 4.84 2.43
N LEU A 124 -13.63 5.75 2.32
CA LEU A 124 -13.43 7.07 1.73
C LEU A 124 -13.19 8.04 2.88
N THR A 125 -11.96 8.55 3.00
CA THR A 125 -11.56 9.36 4.16
C THR A 125 -12.32 10.67 4.21
N HIS A 126 -12.49 11.33 3.07
CA HIS A 126 -13.29 12.55 2.87
C HIS A 126 -13.67 12.70 1.38
N ASP A 127 -14.44 13.73 1.03
CA ASP A 127 -15.05 13.83 -0.29
C ASP A 127 -14.17 14.51 -1.35
N ASP A 128 -12.93 14.93 -1.02
CA ASP A 128 -12.03 15.54 -2.01
C ASP A 128 -11.74 14.59 -3.19
N PHE A 129 -11.60 15.19 -4.37
CA PHE A 129 -11.50 14.44 -5.64
C PHE A 129 -10.27 13.54 -5.71
N ASP A 130 -9.17 13.93 -5.11
CA ASP A 130 -7.94 13.15 -5.04
C ASP A 130 -7.96 12.06 -3.96
N HIS A 131 -9.09 11.89 -3.23
CA HIS A 131 -9.37 10.80 -2.30
C HIS A 131 -10.57 9.95 -2.73
N SER A 132 -11.71 10.55 -2.99
CA SER A 132 -12.96 9.85 -3.30
C SER A 132 -13.34 9.81 -4.77
N GLY A 133 -12.69 10.63 -5.61
CA GLY A 133 -13.11 10.88 -6.99
C GLY A 133 -13.14 9.67 -7.94
N GLY A 134 -12.45 8.59 -7.60
CA GLY A 134 -12.46 7.34 -8.36
C GLY A 134 -13.60 6.39 -8.02
N TYR A 135 -14.36 6.66 -6.97
CA TYR A 135 -15.35 5.72 -6.43
C TYR A 135 -16.39 5.28 -7.45
N ASP A 136 -17.02 6.24 -8.16
CA ASP A 136 -18.06 5.93 -9.12
C ASP A 136 -17.54 5.05 -10.27
N ARG A 137 -16.30 5.29 -10.72
CA ARG A 137 -15.68 4.48 -11.76
C ARG A 137 -15.28 3.11 -11.23
N LEU A 138 -14.76 3.04 -10.00
CA LEU A 138 -14.27 1.80 -9.38
C LEU A 138 -15.41 0.79 -9.14
N LYS A 139 -16.56 1.25 -8.64
CA LYS A 139 -17.73 0.40 -8.38
C LYS A 139 -18.32 -0.25 -9.63
N ASP A 140 -18.09 0.35 -10.82
CA ASP A 140 -18.51 -0.23 -12.09
C ASP A 140 -17.57 -1.32 -12.60
N MET A 141 -16.36 -1.42 -12.02
CA MET A 141 -15.30 -2.33 -12.48
C MET A 141 -14.98 -3.44 -11.48
N VAL A 142 -15.21 -3.20 -10.19
CA VAL A 142 -14.87 -4.12 -9.09
C VAL A 142 -16.03 -4.20 -8.11
N GLU A 143 -16.32 -5.40 -7.62
CA GLU A 143 -17.30 -5.59 -6.56
C GLU A 143 -16.80 -4.96 -5.26
N ILE A 144 -17.61 -4.07 -4.65
CA ILE A 144 -17.33 -3.45 -3.35
C ILE A 144 -18.45 -3.83 -2.40
N LYS A 145 -18.13 -4.62 -1.35
CA LYS A 145 -19.15 -5.12 -0.41
C LYS A 145 -19.62 -4.06 0.57
N GLN A 146 -18.70 -3.23 1.07
CA GLN A 146 -18.98 -2.19 2.04
C GLN A 146 -18.25 -0.90 1.65
N VAL A 147 -18.94 0.24 1.77
CA VAL A 147 -18.33 1.57 1.66
C VAL A 147 -18.52 2.30 2.98
N ILE A 148 -17.42 2.77 3.55
CA ILE A 148 -17.38 3.54 4.80
C ILE A 148 -17.08 5.00 4.45
N LYS A 149 -17.97 5.89 4.90
CA LYS A 149 -17.83 7.35 4.80
C LYS A 149 -17.98 8.02 6.18
N ASN A 150 -18.06 7.22 7.22
CA ASN A 150 -18.26 7.72 8.57
C ASN A 150 -17.37 6.94 9.55
N SER A 151 -16.64 7.66 10.39
CA SER A 151 -15.78 7.07 11.43
C SER A 151 -16.52 6.26 12.50
N LYS A 152 -17.84 6.33 12.56
CA LYS A 152 -18.68 5.50 13.46
C LYS A 152 -18.96 4.12 12.91
N ASP A 153 -18.73 3.90 11.61
CA ASP A 153 -18.92 2.60 10.98
C ASP A 153 -17.82 1.62 11.43
N LYS A 154 -18.10 0.34 11.29
CA LYS A 154 -17.15 -0.71 11.66
C LYS A 154 -16.56 -1.37 10.41
N VAL A 155 -15.25 -1.49 10.38
CA VAL A 155 -14.54 -2.27 9.36
C VAL A 155 -14.66 -3.76 9.70
N ASN A 156 -15.12 -4.55 8.75
CA ASN A 156 -15.36 -5.98 8.96
C ASN A 156 -14.13 -6.81 8.53
N VAL A 157 -13.16 -6.94 9.44
CA VAL A 157 -11.93 -7.73 9.29
C VAL A 157 -11.64 -8.55 10.54
N GLU A 158 -10.80 -9.57 10.44
CA GLU A 158 -10.46 -10.44 11.57
C GLU A 158 -9.34 -9.90 12.47
N TYR A 159 -8.59 -8.89 12.01
CA TYR A 159 -7.52 -8.23 12.79
C TYR A 159 -8.01 -6.91 13.40
N PRO A 160 -7.34 -6.39 14.44
CA PRO A 160 -7.70 -5.11 15.06
C PRO A 160 -7.65 -3.97 14.05
N PHE A 161 -8.79 -3.35 13.78
CA PHE A 161 -8.94 -2.20 12.90
C PHE A 161 -9.91 -1.20 13.51
N TYR A 162 -9.45 0.02 13.73
CA TYR A 162 -10.19 1.07 14.40
C TYR A 162 -10.24 2.33 13.54
N LEU A 163 -11.40 2.96 13.49
CA LEU A 163 -11.58 4.31 12.98
C LEU A 163 -11.54 5.26 14.19
N LEU A 164 -10.54 6.12 14.22
CA LEU A 164 -10.26 6.97 15.39
C LEU A 164 -11.03 8.28 15.35
N LEU A 165 -11.10 8.99 16.47
CA LEU A 165 -11.75 10.29 16.64
C LEU A 165 -13.16 10.32 16.02
N GLN A 166 -14.03 9.40 16.44
CA GLN A 166 -15.43 9.34 15.96
C GLN A 166 -16.21 10.61 16.24
N GLU A 167 -15.86 11.33 17.30
CA GLU A 167 -16.38 12.65 17.65
C GLU A 167 -15.21 13.62 17.73
N ARG A 168 -15.07 14.47 16.74
CA ARG A 168 -13.98 15.44 16.65
C ARG A 168 -14.48 16.82 16.23
N MET A 169 -13.70 17.84 16.53
CA MET A 169 -13.91 19.18 16.02
C MET A 169 -13.15 19.37 14.71
N ALA A 170 -13.78 19.04 13.59
CA ALA A 170 -13.27 19.32 12.26
C ALA A 170 -13.53 20.79 11.89
N LYS A 171 -12.53 21.48 11.36
CA LYS A 171 -12.64 22.87 10.90
C LYS A 171 -13.03 22.96 9.43
N ASP A 172 -12.63 21.97 8.67
CA ASP A 172 -12.85 21.88 7.22
C ASP A 172 -13.01 20.40 6.81
N GLU A 173 -13.07 20.15 5.53
CA GLU A 173 -13.27 18.82 4.95
C GLU A 173 -12.06 17.91 5.20
N ASN A 174 -10.83 18.44 5.09
CA ASN A 174 -9.62 17.69 5.37
C ASN A 174 -9.57 17.22 6.82
N ASP A 175 -9.93 18.08 7.78
CA ASP A 175 -10.06 17.72 9.20
C ASP A 175 -11.16 16.68 9.45
N SER A 176 -12.08 16.50 8.51
CA SER A 176 -13.11 15.45 8.59
C SER A 176 -12.61 14.07 8.13
N SER A 177 -11.37 13.96 7.64
CA SER A 177 -10.77 12.70 7.15
C SER A 177 -10.89 11.57 8.16
N ILE A 178 -11.37 10.41 7.72
CA ILE A 178 -11.41 9.20 8.54
C ILE A 178 -9.98 8.73 8.81
N ILE A 179 -9.61 8.64 10.08
CA ILE A 179 -8.30 8.18 10.52
C ILE A 179 -8.39 6.70 10.84
N SER A 180 -7.56 5.90 10.19
CA SER A 180 -7.54 4.46 10.34
C SER A 180 -6.32 4.00 11.12
N TYR A 181 -6.54 3.21 12.18
CA TYR A 181 -5.49 2.57 12.95
C TYR A 181 -5.72 1.08 12.97
N PHE A 182 -4.72 0.30 12.57
CA PHE A 182 -4.84 -1.14 12.56
C PHE A 182 -3.52 -1.81 12.95
N THR A 183 -3.65 -3.00 13.50
CA THR A 183 -2.51 -3.80 13.95
C THR A 183 -2.54 -5.15 13.23
N TYR A 184 -1.41 -5.51 12.67
CA TYR A 184 -1.25 -6.86 12.15
C TYR A 184 0.11 -7.41 12.59
N ASP A 185 0.06 -8.61 13.18
CA ASP A 185 1.22 -9.26 13.77
C ASP A 185 1.87 -8.34 14.83
N HIS A 186 3.07 -7.82 14.60
CA HIS A 186 3.80 -6.95 15.52
C HIS A 186 3.86 -5.49 15.04
N LEU A 187 3.19 -5.14 13.94
CA LEU A 187 3.22 -3.80 13.36
C LEU A 187 1.90 -3.07 13.56
N ASN A 188 2.02 -1.82 13.97
CA ASN A 188 0.93 -0.88 14.09
C ASN A 188 0.99 0.13 12.94
N TYR A 189 -0.14 0.33 12.29
CA TYR A 189 -0.27 1.23 11.15
C TYR A 189 -1.25 2.36 11.50
N LEU A 190 -0.88 3.57 11.15
CA LEU A 190 -1.73 4.77 11.30
C LEU A 190 -1.85 5.49 9.95
N PHE A 191 -3.08 5.65 9.46
CA PHE A 191 -3.39 6.33 8.20
C PHE A 191 -4.21 7.59 8.51
N MET A 192 -3.66 8.75 8.15
CA MET A 192 -4.15 10.05 8.59
C MET A 192 -5.19 10.68 7.64
N GLY A 193 -5.36 10.17 6.40
CA GLY A 193 -6.06 10.92 5.36
C GLY A 193 -5.40 12.28 5.17
N ASP A 194 -6.17 13.35 5.12
CA ASP A 194 -5.65 14.73 5.01
C ASP A 194 -5.74 15.54 6.31
N ALA A 195 -5.82 14.82 7.45
CA ALA A 195 -5.90 15.42 8.78
C ALA A 195 -4.74 16.39 9.05
N SER A 196 -5.10 17.55 9.64
CA SER A 196 -4.16 18.61 9.99
C SER A 196 -3.49 18.39 11.36
N LYS A 197 -2.49 19.25 11.68
CA LYS A 197 -1.83 19.30 13.00
C LYS A 197 -2.80 19.47 14.16
N GLU A 198 -3.94 20.11 13.94
CA GLU A 198 -4.99 20.25 14.96
C GLU A 198 -5.66 18.90 15.29
N ILE A 199 -5.87 18.07 14.28
CA ILE A 199 -6.39 16.71 14.44
C ILE A 199 -5.34 15.79 15.06
N GLU A 200 -4.07 15.94 14.68
CA GLU A 200 -2.95 15.24 15.31
C GLU A 200 -2.89 15.52 16.81
N LYS A 201 -3.12 16.78 17.23
CA LYS A 201 -3.20 17.16 18.63
C LYS A 201 -4.40 16.50 19.33
N GLN A 202 -5.57 16.49 18.71
CA GLN A 202 -6.74 15.79 19.26
C GLN A 202 -6.49 14.30 19.42
N LEU A 203 -5.72 13.67 18.51
CA LEU A 203 -5.30 12.27 18.65
C LEU A 203 -4.41 12.07 19.87
N MET A 204 -3.40 12.92 20.06
CA MET A 204 -2.51 12.85 21.25
C MET A 204 -3.28 13.06 22.56
N ASP A 205 -4.26 13.96 22.57
CA ASP A 205 -5.07 14.25 23.75
C ASP A 205 -6.03 13.08 24.09
N ALA A 206 -6.48 12.33 23.07
CA ALA A 206 -7.48 11.28 23.21
C ALA A 206 -6.89 9.87 23.38
N TYR A 207 -5.70 9.61 22.85
CA TYR A 207 -5.12 8.26 22.77
C TYR A 207 -3.62 8.27 23.06
N ASP A 208 -3.13 7.20 23.71
CA ASP A 208 -1.71 6.87 23.78
C ASP A 208 -1.38 5.90 22.63
N LEU A 209 -1.11 6.45 21.45
CA LEU A 209 -0.89 5.68 20.24
C LEU A 209 0.60 5.42 20.01
N LYS A 210 0.90 4.22 19.53
CA LYS A 210 2.19 3.87 18.93
C LYS A 210 1.94 3.34 17.53
N ALA A 211 2.75 3.76 16.56
CA ALA A 211 2.60 3.33 15.18
C ALA A 211 3.98 3.09 14.55
N ASP A 212 4.25 1.87 14.14
CA ASP A 212 5.49 1.53 13.43
C ASP A 212 5.54 2.17 12.04
N VAL A 213 4.37 2.27 11.40
CA VAL A 213 4.19 2.81 10.06
C VAL A 213 3.10 3.89 10.09
N ILE A 214 3.44 5.09 9.64
CA ILE A 214 2.46 6.16 9.44
C ILE A 214 2.30 6.51 7.96
N LYS A 215 1.06 6.56 7.47
CA LYS A 215 0.73 7.27 6.22
C LYS A 215 0.49 8.73 6.58
N ILE A 216 1.44 9.55 6.18
CA ILE A 216 1.47 10.99 6.48
C ILE A 216 0.22 11.69 5.93
N GLY A 217 -0.33 12.59 6.75
CA GLY A 217 -1.51 13.37 6.38
C GLY A 217 -1.24 14.39 5.29
N HIS A 218 -2.28 14.70 4.52
CA HIS A 218 -2.33 15.77 3.53
C HIS A 218 -1.12 15.79 2.58
N HIS A 219 -0.77 14.60 2.06
CA HIS A 219 0.34 14.40 1.12
C HIS A 219 1.70 14.94 1.59
N GLY A 220 1.87 15.13 2.90
CA GLY A 220 3.06 15.75 3.47
C GLY A 220 3.05 17.29 3.41
N SER A 221 1.87 17.90 3.43
CA SER A 221 1.71 19.35 3.58
C SER A 221 2.36 19.87 4.87
N ASN A 222 2.72 21.14 4.89
CA ASN A 222 3.17 21.82 6.12
C ASN A 222 2.04 22.06 7.15
N THR A 223 0.80 21.81 6.76
CA THR A 223 -0.38 21.84 7.65
C THR A 223 -0.56 20.57 8.46
N SER A 224 0.18 19.52 8.16
CA SER A 224 0.22 18.23 8.86
C SER A 224 1.63 17.93 9.40
N SER A 225 1.81 16.79 10.07
CA SER A 225 3.10 16.25 10.49
C SER A 225 3.79 17.08 11.57
N ASP A 226 3.06 17.38 12.65
CA ASP A 226 3.63 18.03 13.84
C ASP A 226 4.73 17.16 14.46
N ALA A 227 5.85 17.79 14.83
CA ALA A 227 7.02 17.09 15.35
C ALA A 227 6.73 16.36 16.68
N ALA A 228 5.93 16.96 17.58
CA ALA A 228 5.58 16.33 18.84
C ALA A 228 4.65 15.13 18.64
N PHE A 229 3.74 15.22 17.67
CA PHE A 229 2.87 14.10 17.30
C PHE A 229 3.70 12.94 16.75
N LEU A 230 4.54 13.17 15.75
CA LEU A 230 5.39 12.13 15.14
C LEU A 230 6.34 11.48 16.15
N ASP A 231 6.95 12.27 17.04
CA ASP A 231 7.82 11.77 18.11
C ASP A 231 7.04 10.90 19.11
N SER A 232 5.79 11.29 19.44
CA SER A 232 4.94 10.51 20.35
C SER A 232 4.56 9.13 19.84
N LEU A 233 4.51 8.93 18.51
CA LEU A 233 4.16 7.66 17.88
C LEU A 233 5.27 6.61 17.95
N ASP A 234 6.53 7.01 18.17
CA ASP A 234 7.71 6.14 18.08
C ASP A 234 7.81 5.44 16.71
N CYS A 235 7.54 6.22 15.66
CA CYS A 235 7.36 5.72 14.31
C CYS A 235 8.70 5.45 13.61
N ARG A 236 8.78 4.36 12.87
CA ARG A 236 9.99 4.00 12.11
C ARG A 236 9.86 4.31 10.61
N ILE A 237 8.66 4.23 10.07
CA ILE A 237 8.40 4.39 8.62
C ILE A 237 7.30 5.40 8.38
N ALA A 238 7.57 6.34 7.47
CA ALA A 238 6.58 7.27 6.94
C ALA A 238 6.31 6.97 5.46
N LEU A 239 5.04 6.82 5.11
CA LEU A 239 4.55 6.70 3.74
C LEU A 239 3.93 8.02 3.31
N ILE A 240 4.32 8.54 2.16
CA ILE A 240 3.79 9.77 1.60
C ILE A 240 3.27 9.50 0.19
N SER A 241 1.98 9.78 -0.04
CA SER A 241 1.42 9.84 -1.40
C SER A 241 1.54 11.26 -1.91
N ALA A 242 2.30 11.48 -2.98
CA ALA A 242 2.40 12.78 -3.62
C ALA A 242 2.75 12.62 -5.10
N GLY A 243 2.26 13.52 -5.93
CA GLY A 243 2.57 13.53 -7.36
C GLY A 243 3.96 14.10 -7.63
N TYR A 244 4.65 13.58 -8.65
CA TYR A 244 5.91 14.16 -9.11
C TYR A 244 5.69 15.58 -9.64
N LYS A 245 6.46 16.55 -9.13
CA LYS A 245 6.35 17.98 -9.48
C LYS A 245 4.90 18.50 -9.39
N ASN A 246 4.19 18.13 -8.33
CA ASN A 246 2.82 18.57 -8.11
C ASN A 246 2.77 20.09 -7.82
N LYS A 247 1.64 20.70 -8.14
CA LYS A 247 1.46 22.17 -8.01
C LYS A 247 1.43 22.69 -6.58
N TYR A 248 1.39 21.79 -5.58
CA TYR A 248 1.32 22.15 -4.17
C TYR A 248 2.67 22.08 -3.47
N ASP A 249 3.73 21.67 -4.20
CA ASP A 249 5.08 21.41 -3.65
C ASP A 249 5.06 20.40 -2.48
N HIS A 250 4.13 19.39 -2.56
CA HIS A 250 4.09 18.30 -1.59
C HIS A 250 5.01 17.14 -2.00
N PRO A 251 5.69 16.48 -1.03
CA PRO A 251 5.76 16.82 0.38
C PRO A 251 6.55 18.11 0.63
N SER A 252 6.13 18.88 1.63
CA SER A 252 6.79 20.14 2.00
C SER A 252 8.20 19.90 2.52
N THR A 253 9.09 20.85 2.31
CA THR A 253 10.46 20.78 2.87
C THR A 253 10.44 20.73 4.40
N GLU A 254 9.44 21.35 5.05
CA GLU A 254 9.27 21.33 6.50
C GLU A 254 8.96 19.91 6.99
N THR A 255 7.97 19.24 6.40
CA THR A 255 7.61 17.87 6.72
C THR A 255 8.80 16.91 6.53
N LEU A 256 9.51 17.01 5.40
CA LEU A 256 10.68 16.16 5.15
C LEU A 256 11.80 16.38 6.18
N LYS A 257 12.05 17.63 6.59
CA LYS A 257 13.03 17.93 7.63
C LYS A 257 12.63 17.41 9.00
N THR A 258 11.33 17.46 9.34
CA THR A 258 10.81 16.91 10.59
C THR A 258 11.01 15.40 10.63
N LEU A 259 10.67 14.70 9.56
CA LEU A 259 10.84 13.23 9.45
C LEU A 259 12.32 12.84 9.53
N ASP A 260 13.20 13.55 8.84
CA ASP A 260 14.65 13.33 8.86
C ASP A 260 15.23 13.57 10.27
N HIS A 261 14.82 14.65 10.94
CA HIS A 261 15.26 14.98 12.31
C HIS A 261 14.85 13.91 13.33
N LEU A 262 13.67 13.32 13.16
CA LEU A 262 13.15 12.23 14.00
C LEU A 262 13.68 10.86 13.55
N HIS A 263 14.54 10.80 12.54
CA HIS A 263 15.09 9.55 11.98
C HIS A 263 14.02 8.58 11.45
N ILE A 264 12.88 9.09 11.00
CA ILE A 264 11.81 8.30 10.42
C ILE A 264 12.13 8.03 8.95
N HIS A 265 12.23 6.75 8.60
CA HIS A 265 12.55 6.37 7.23
C HIS A 265 11.37 6.67 6.28
N THR A 266 11.57 7.57 5.32
CA THR A 266 10.49 8.11 4.49
C THR A 266 10.48 7.51 3.09
N PHE A 267 9.33 6.97 2.69
CA PHE A 267 9.05 6.55 1.32
C PHE A 267 7.97 7.44 0.72
N CYS A 268 8.23 7.99 -0.47
CA CYS A 268 7.29 8.86 -1.17
C CYS A 268 6.97 8.30 -2.55
N THR A 269 5.69 8.27 -2.91
CA THR A 269 5.26 7.72 -4.21
C THR A 269 5.82 8.48 -5.41
N SER A 270 6.10 9.77 -5.26
CA SER A 270 6.71 10.60 -6.33
C SER A 270 8.14 10.21 -6.68
N THR A 271 8.88 9.62 -5.72
CA THR A 271 10.29 9.22 -5.89
C THR A 271 10.45 7.71 -5.98
N ASN A 272 9.73 6.94 -5.16
CA ASN A 272 9.90 5.49 -5.06
C ASN A 272 8.89 4.68 -5.89
N GLY A 273 7.93 5.36 -6.57
CA GLY A 273 6.84 4.67 -7.23
C GLY A 273 5.82 4.11 -6.22
N SER A 274 5.10 3.08 -6.56
CA SER A 274 4.23 2.41 -5.60
C SER A 274 5.05 1.70 -4.52
N ILE A 275 4.56 1.77 -3.28
CA ILE A 275 5.23 1.25 -2.09
C ILE A 275 4.41 0.07 -1.57
N ALA A 276 5.07 -1.02 -1.23
CA ALA A 276 4.45 -2.19 -0.64
C ALA A 276 5.18 -2.62 0.64
N ILE A 277 4.43 -2.85 1.71
CA ILE A 277 4.94 -3.48 2.93
C ILE A 277 4.38 -4.89 2.98
N TYR A 278 5.25 -5.86 3.10
CA TYR A 278 4.91 -7.26 3.28
C TYR A 278 5.29 -7.69 4.68
N SER A 279 4.39 -8.34 5.40
CA SER A 279 4.69 -8.95 6.69
C SER A 279 4.26 -10.41 6.75
N LEU A 280 5.07 -11.22 7.41
CA LEU A 280 4.84 -12.63 7.66
C LEU A 280 5.46 -12.99 9.01
N HIS A 281 4.66 -13.32 10.00
CA HIS A 281 5.09 -13.50 11.39
C HIS A 281 5.91 -12.28 11.88
N HIS A 282 7.13 -12.46 12.34
CA HIS A 282 7.99 -11.40 12.85
C HIS A 282 8.87 -10.73 11.78
N PHE A 283 8.63 -11.01 10.50
CA PHE A 283 9.39 -10.43 9.41
C PHE A 283 8.51 -9.47 8.62
N ALA A 284 8.99 -8.25 8.43
CA ALA A 284 8.37 -7.31 7.52
C ALA A 284 9.44 -6.61 6.68
N PHE A 285 9.09 -6.29 5.44
CA PHE A 285 9.99 -5.64 4.51
C PHE A 285 9.23 -4.71 3.57
N VAL A 286 9.91 -3.64 3.15
CA VAL A 286 9.38 -2.67 2.20
C VAL A 286 9.91 -2.96 0.81
N VAL A 287 9.03 -2.91 -0.17
CA VAL A 287 9.35 -3.02 -1.60
C VAL A 287 8.84 -1.78 -2.31
N THR A 288 9.67 -1.21 -3.16
CA THR A 288 9.31 -0.11 -4.05
C THR A 288 9.69 -0.44 -5.49
N ASN A 289 9.39 0.45 -6.44
CA ASN A 289 9.83 0.26 -7.83
C ASN A 289 11.36 0.24 -7.96
N ASP A 290 12.08 0.83 -7.00
CA ASP A 290 13.56 0.86 -7.00
C ASP A 290 14.18 -0.40 -6.38
N GLY A 291 13.37 -1.28 -5.78
CA GLY A 291 13.80 -2.54 -5.23
C GLY A 291 13.34 -2.82 -3.79
N LEU A 292 14.04 -3.74 -3.13
CA LEU A 292 13.79 -4.14 -1.74
C LEU A 292 14.56 -3.21 -0.78
N PHE A 293 13.85 -2.61 0.17
CA PHE A 293 14.42 -1.82 1.25
C PHE A 293 14.15 -2.49 2.60
N GLY A 294 15.21 -2.89 3.25
CA GLY A 294 15.25 -3.21 4.68
C GLY A 294 14.21 -4.19 5.23
N ILE A 295 14.53 -4.66 6.40
CA ILE A 295 13.61 -5.41 7.28
C ILE A 295 13.16 -4.42 8.36
N ILE A 296 11.86 -4.39 8.62
CA ILE A 296 11.23 -3.53 9.64
C ILE A 296 11.37 -4.19 11.01
#